data_88a8ce75ee7a50ea6a2f338d9fc38bf2
#
_entry.id   88a8ce75ee7a50ea6a2f338d9fc38bf2
#
_cell.length_a   1.000
_cell.length_b   1.000
_cell.length_c   1.000
_cell.angle_alpha   90.00
_cell.angle_beta   90.00
_cell.angle_gamma   90.00
#
_symmetry.space_group_name_H-M   'P 1'
#
loop_
_entity.id
_entity.type
_entity.pdbx_description
1 polymer ?
#
loop_
_entity_poly.entity_id
_entity_poly.type
_entity_poly.pdbx_seq_one_letter_code
_entity_poly.pdbx_strand_id
1 'polypeptide(L)'
;MKSDAFRAAAEAKDFRAAEDLFAPDVTFRSPVVFKPYEGRDQVQLILSAVVQVFEDFRYIEQVETGDVAVLQFETRVGDRQIQGVDILKFAEDGAISELTVMVRPLSGIHALAEAMQKLLESPTALR
;
A
#
# COMPACT_ATOMS: atom_id res chain seq x y z
N MET A 1 4.83 14.23 10.82
CA MET A 1 5.59 13.85 9.61
C MET A 1 4.63 13.82 8.41
N LYS A 2 5.16 14.07 7.24
CA LYS A 2 4.36 14.03 5.99
C LYS A 2 3.67 12.68 5.78
N SER A 3 4.31 11.59 6.22
CA SER A 3 3.77 10.23 6.07
C SER A 3 2.66 9.89 7.07
N ASP A 4 2.37 10.73 8.03
CA ASP A 4 1.35 10.43 9.06
C ASP A 4 -0.04 10.24 8.46
N ALA A 5 -0.41 11.02 7.44
CA ALA A 5 -1.71 10.91 6.80
C ALA A 5 -1.86 9.58 6.03
N PHE A 6 -0.79 9.14 5.36
CA PHE A 6 -0.77 7.83 4.70
C PHE A 6 -0.93 6.71 5.72
N ARG A 7 -0.16 6.78 6.81
CA ARG A 7 -0.24 5.81 7.90
C ARG A 7 -1.66 5.72 8.45
N ALA A 8 -2.28 6.85 8.72
CA ALA A 8 -3.65 6.90 9.24
C ALA A 8 -4.65 6.24 8.29
N ALA A 9 -4.52 6.50 6.98
CA ALA A 9 -5.39 5.90 5.98
C ALA A 9 -5.23 4.38 5.93
N ALA A 10 -4.00 3.88 5.98
CA ALA A 10 -3.72 2.45 5.99
C ALA A 10 -4.27 1.78 7.24
N GLU A 11 -4.05 2.37 8.41
CA GLU A 11 -4.55 1.84 9.69
C GLU A 11 -6.06 1.84 9.75
N ALA A 12 -6.71 2.84 9.16
CA ALA A 12 -8.17 2.92 9.07
C ALA A 12 -8.76 2.06 7.95
N LYS A 13 -7.91 1.47 7.10
CA LYS A 13 -8.31 0.71 5.91
C LYS A 13 -9.18 1.55 4.96
N ASP A 14 -8.85 2.82 4.84
CA ASP A 14 -9.65 3.77 4.05
C ASP A 14 -8.77 4.68 3.23
N PHE A 15 -8.46 4.24 2.01
CA PHE A 15 -7.74 5.07 1.04
C PHE A 15 -8.68 5.87 0.14
N ARG A 16 -9.98 5.59 0.15
CA ARG A 16 -10.95 6.34 -0.68
C ARG A 16 -11.09 7.77 -0.20
N ALA A 17 -11.12 7.96 1.12
CA ALA A 17 -11.21 9.29 1.71
C ALA A 17 -9.88 10.04 1.65
N ALA A 18 -8.82 9.40 1.20
CA ALA A 18 -7.46 9.92 1.22
C ALA A 18 -6.87 10.10 -0.18
N GLU A 19 -7.71 10.25 -1.20
CA GLU A 19 -7.21 10.36 -2.58
C GLU A 19 -6.28 11.57 -2.78
N ASP A 20 -6.48 12.62 -2.01
CA ASP A 20 -5.65 13.83 -2.09
C ASP A 20 -4.23 13.64 -1.58
N LEU A 21 -3.94 12.49 -0.94
CA LEU A 21 -2.58 12.17 -0.52
C LEU A 21 -1.66 11.94 -1.71
N PHE A 22 -2.20 11.52 -2.85
CA PHE A 22 -1.41 11.09 -4.00
C PHE A 22 -1.37 12.15 -5.07
N ALA A 23 -0.19 12.30 -5.69
CA ALA A 23 -0.07 13.11 -6.90
C ALA A 23 -0.93 12.48 -8.01
N PRO A 24 -1.47 13.29 -8.94
CA PRO A 24 -2.29 12.74 -10.03
C PRO A 24 -1.57 11.69 -10.88
N ASP A 25 -0.24 11.80 -11.00
CA ASP A 25 0.62 10.90 -11.78
C ASP A 25 1.43 9.95 -10.92
N VAL A 26 0.97 9.65 -9.71
CA VAL A 26 1.66 8.78 -8.76
C VAL A 26 2.00 7.43 -9.39
N THR A 27 3.19 6.92 -9.06
CA THR A 27 3.67 5.60 -9.48
C THR A 27 3.66 4.65 -8.28
N PHE A 28 3.06 3.48 -8.45
CA PHE A 28 3.04 2.44 -7.42
C PHE A 28 3.76 1.19 -7.92
N ARG A 29 4.77 0.75 -7.16
CA ARG A 29 5.52 -0.49 -7.42
C ARG A 29 5.13 -1.53 -6.38
N SER A 30 4.40 -2.55 -6.84
CA SER A 30 3.90 -3.60 -5.96
C SER A 30 4.95 -4.71 -5.75
N PRO A 31 4.84 -5.49 -4.67
CA PRO A 31 5.75 -6.62 -4.44
C PRO A 31 5.46 -7.83 -5.33
N VAL A 32 4.35 -7.84 -6.05
CA VAL A 32 3.87 -9.01 -6.81
C VAL A 32 4.17 -8.86 -8.31
N VAL A 33 4.02 -7.65 -8.86
CA VAL A 33 4.15 -7.38 -10.29
C VAL A 33 5.25 -6.35 -10.49
N PHE A 34 6.19 -6.63 -11.38
CA PHE A 34 7.31 -5.69 -11.61
C PHE A 34 6.86 -4.42 -12.33
N LYS A 35 5.94 -4.53 -13.30
CA LYS A 35 5.45 -3.36 -14.02
C LYS A 35 4.68 -2.43 -13.07
N PRO A 36 5.05 -1.14 -12.99
CA PRO A 36 4.37 -0.23 -12.06
C PRO A 36 2.95 0.09 -12.51
N TYR A 37 2.11 0.37 -11.53
CA TYR A 37 0.81 0.98 -11.74
C TYR A 37 0.98 2.49 -11.72
N GLU A 38 0.29 3.19 -12.61
CA GLU A 38 0.43 4.63 -12.73
C GLU A 38 -0.91 5.33 -12.69
N GLY A 39 -0.91 6.49 -12.04
CA GLY A 39 -2.09 7.32 -11.92
C GLY A 39 -2.85 7.08 -10.60
N ARG A 40 -3.38 8.17 -10.08
CA ARG A 40 -4.06 8.20 -8.77
C ARG A 40 -5.21 7.20 -8.69
N ASP A 41 -6.06 7.15 -9.73
CA ASP A 41 -7.24 6.30 -9.71
C ASP A 41 -6.88 4.82 -9.61
N GLN A 42 -5.91 4.39 -10.40
CA GLN A 42 -5.47 2.99 -10.40
C GLN A 42 -4.77 2.63 -9.09
N VAL A 43 -3.91 3.49 -8.60
CA VAL A 43 -3.17 3.26 -7.34
C VAL A 43 -4.15 3.19 -6.17
N GLN A 44 -5.12 4.09 -6.12
CA GLN A 44 -6.12 4.09 -5.06
C GLN A 44 -6.96 2.83 -5.07
N LEU A 45 -7.33 2.33 -6.25
CA LEU A 45 -8.07 1.08 -6.41
C LEU A 45 -7.28 -0.10 -5.83
N ILE A 46 -6.01 -0.21 -6.18
CA ILE A 46 -5.14 -1.29 -5.69
C ILE A 46 -4.94 -1.20 -4.18
N LEU A 47 -4.67 -0.02 -3.65
CA LEU A 47 -4.48 0.15 -2.20
C LEU A 47 -5.76 -0.13 -1.43
N SER A 48 -6.92 0.26 -1.96
CA SER A 48 -8.21 -0.06 -1.34
C SER A 48 -8.45 -1.57 -1.28
N ALA A 49 -7.96 -2.31 -2.28
CA ALA A 49 -8.05 -3.77 -2.29
C ALA A 49 -7.09 -4.39 -1.28
N VAL A 50 -5.83 -3.94 -1.23
CA VAL A 50 -4.83 -4.57 -0.37
C VAL A 50 -5.15 -4.41 1.12
N VAL A 51 -5.70 -3.27 1.54
CA VAL A 51 -6.07 -3.09 2.95
C VAL A 51 -7.23 -3.99 3.37
N GLN A 52 -8.04 -4.48 2.42
CA GLN A 52 -9.08 -5.46 2.70
C GLN A 52 -8.50 -6.86 2.91
N VAL A 53 -7.38 -7.15 2.27
CA VAL A 53 -6.73 -8.46 2.29
C VAL A 53 -5.87 -8.64 3.54
N PHE A 54 -5.21 -7.58 3.99
CA PHE A 54 -4.34 -7.63 5.17
C PHE A 54 -5.16 -7.76 6.46
N GLU A 55 -4.74 -8.70 7.32
CA GLU A 55 -5.35 -8.93 8.64
C GLU A 55 -4.35 -8.59 9.73
N ASP A 56 -4.82 -8.03 10.84
CA ASP A 56 -3.98 -7.65 11.99
C ASP A 56 -2.84 -6.74 11.59
N PHE A 57 -3.10 -5.81 10.70
CA PHE A 57 -2.10 -4.90 10.15
C PHE A 57 -1.64 -3.89 11.20
N ARG A 58 -0.32 -3.70 11.31
CA ARG A 58 0.25 -2.69 12.21
C ARG A 58 1.59 -2.20 11.69
N TYR A 59 1.81 -0.92 11.82
CA TYR A 59 3.13 -0.34 11.59
C TYR A 59 3.98 -0.47 12.85
N ILE A 60 5.26 -0.84 12.67
CA ILE A 60 6.20 -1.04 13.80
C ILE A 60 7.32 -0.04 13.78
N GLU A 61 7.65 0.55 12.64
CA GLU A 61 8.66 1.60 12.51
C GLU A 61 8.22 2.60 11.47
N GLN A 62 8.58 3.86 11.69
CA GLN A 62 8.32 4.94 10.74
C GLN A 62 9.48 5.92 10.81
N VAL A 63 10.19 6.09 9.70
CA VAL A 63 11.28 7.04 9.59
C VAL A 63 11.05 7.92 8.35
N GLU A 64 11.45 9.18 8.46
CA GLU A 64 11.27 10.14 7.38
C GLU A 64 12.45 11.08 7.35
N THR A 65 13.00 11.29 6.16
CA THR A 65 14.08 12.24 5.94
C THR A 65 13.91 12.89 4.57
N GLY A 66 13.95 14.24 4.55
CA GLY A 66 13.75 14.98 3.31
C GLY A 66 12.40 14.65 2.69
N ASP A 67 12.42 14.17 1.45
CA ASP A 67 11.22 13.82 0.69
C ASP A 67 10.91 12.32 0.68
N VAL A 68 11.55 11.54 1.56
CA VAL A 68 11.38 10.08 1.63
C VAL A 68 10.91 9.65 3.02
N ALA A 69 9.95 8.74 3.06
CA ALA A 69 9.52 8.08 4.30
C ALA A 69 9.52 6.57 4.10
N VAL A 70 9.89 5.84 5.16
CA VAL A 70 9.86 4.39 5.18
C VAL A 70 9.05 3.95 6.39
N LEU A 71 8.01 3.15 6.14
CA LEU A 71 7.12 2.63 7.18
C LEU A 71 7.16 1.11 7.12
N GLN A 72 7.67 0.50 8.18
CA GLN A 72 7.73 -0.96 8.29
C GLN A 72 6.46 -1.47 8.95
N PHE A 73 5.90 -2.54 8.39
CA PHE A 73 4.65 -3.10 8.91
C PHE A 73 4.75 -4.61 9.10
N GLU A 74 3.85 -5.12 9.94
CA GLU A 74 3.58 -6.54 10.08
C GLU A 74 2.10 -6.77 9.87
N THR A 75 1.76 -7.90 9.25
CA THR A 75 0.39 -8.28 8.97
C THR A 75 0.32 -9.77 8.69
N ARG A 76 -0.83 -10.28 8.32
CA ARG A 76 -1.00 -11.64 7.85
C ARG A 76 -2.05 -11.69 6.75
N VAL A 77 -1.97 -12.75 5.95
CA VAL A 77 -3.02 -13.12 5.00
C VAL A 77 -3.36 -14.58 5.29
N GLY A 78 -4.54 -14.82 5.85
CA GLY A 78 -4.88 -16.14 6.37
C GLY A 78 -3.91 -16.54 7.48
N ASP A 79 -3.24 -17.67 7.32
CA ASP A 79 -2.25 -18.17 8.29
C ASP A 79 -0.81 -17.77 7.96
N ARG A 80 -0.60 -16.96 6.91
CA ARG A 80 0.74 -16.56 6.48
C ARG A 80 1.13 -15.22 7.08
N GLN A 81 2.18 -15.23 7.89
CA GLN A 81 2.73 -14.01 8.49
C GLN A 81 3.55 -13.26 7.46
N ILE A 82 3.41 -11.94 7.46
CA ILE A 82 4.02 -11.06 6.47
C ILE A 82 4.68 -9.88 7.17
N GLN A 83 5.87 -9.52 6.70
CA GLN A 83 6.52 -8.26 7.05
C GLN A 83 6.79 -7.49 5.77
N GLY A 84 6.64 -6.18 5.82
CA GLY A 84 6.89 -5.37 4.65
C GLY A 84 7.29 -3.95 4.98
N VAL A 85 7.63 -3.20 3.93
CA VAL A 85 7.92 -1.79 4.04
C VAL A 85 7.16 -1.04 2.94
N ASP A 86 6.63 0.11 3.32
CA ASP A 86 6.13 1.11 2.39
C ASP A 86 7.19 2.20 2.27
N ILE A 87 7.64 2.47 1.06
CA ILE A 87 8.60 3.54 0.78
C ILE A 87 7.85 4.61 0.02
N LEU A 88 7.72 5.79 0.63
CA LEU A 88 7.00 6.94 0.06
C LEU A 88 7.99 7.99 -0.39
N LYS A 89 7.74 8.54 -1.58
CA LYS A 89 8.46 9.72 -2.03
C LYS A 89 7.46 10.85 -2.24
N PHE A 90 7.77 12.02 -1.71
CA PHE A 90 6.88 13.18 -1.74
C PHE A 90 7.34 14.19 -2.80
N ALA A 91 6.38 14.76 -3.53
CA ALA A 91 6.60 15.89 -4.40
C ALA A 91 6.72 17.18 -3.58
N GLU A 92 7.12 18.28 -4.23
CA GLU A 92 7.30 19.56 -3.55
C GLU A 92 6.05 20.05 -2.83
N ASP A 93 4.87 19.74 -3.38
CA ASP A 93 3.58 20.14 -2.79
C ASP A 93 3.15 19.22 -1.63
N GLY A 94 3.95 18.21 -1.30
CA GLY A 94 3.64 17.27 -0.23
C GLY A 94 2.84 16.06 -0.64
N ALA A 95 2.42 15.96 -1.90
CA ALA A 95 1.70 14.78 -2.39
C ALA A 95 2.68 13.62 -2.60
N ILE A 96 2.18 12.39 -2.43
CA ILE A 96 2.99 11.18 -2.67
C ILE A 96 3.13 10.99 -4.18
N SER A 97 4.35 11.09 -4.68
CA SER A 97 4.67 10.91 -6.10
C SER A 97 5.04 9.47 -6.44
N GLU A 98 5.62 8.74 -5.48
CA GLU A 98 5.98 7.34 -5.67
C GLU A 98 5.70 6.56 -4.39
N LEU A 99 5.20 5.34 -4.56
CA LEU A 99 5.01 4.39 -3.48
C LEU A 99 5.59 3.05 -3.92
N THR A 100 6.53 2.51 -3.16
CA THR A 100 7.09 1.18 -3.40
C THR A 100 6.82 0.32 -2.17
N VAL A 101 6.29 -0.87 -2.39
CA VAL A 101 6.00 -1.83 -1.31
C VAL A 101 6.83 -3.08 -1.53
N MET A 102 7.60 -3.45 -0.51
CA MET A 102 8.38 -4.69 -0.49
C MET A 102 7.88 -5.57 0.63
N VAL A 103 7.81 -6.88 0.39
CA VAL A 103 7.18 -7.85 1.30
C VAL A 103 8.04 -9.10 1.40
N ARG A 104 8.10 -9.66 2.60
CA ARG A 104 8.71 -10.94 2.88
C ARG A 104 7.78 -11.80 3.75
N PRO A 105 7.90 -13.13 3.81
CA PRO A 105 8.73 -14.00 2.96
C PRO A 105 8.01 -14.38 1.66
N LEU A 106 8.62 -15.24 0.86
CA LEU A 106 8.04 -15.67 -0.41
C LEU A 106 6.65 -16.28 -0.23
N SER A 107 6.45 -17.09 0.80
CA SER A 107 5.13 -17.68 1.09
C SER A 107 4.06 -16.62 1.36
N GLY A 108 4.44 -15.51 1.99
CA GLY A 108 3.55 -14.38 2.23
C GLY A 108 3.21 -13.65 0.95
N ILE A 109 4.20 -13.50 0.05
CA ILE A 109 3.96 -12.89 -1.28
C ILE A 109 2.97 -13.74 -2.08
N HIS A 110 3.12 -15.06 -2.08
CA HIS A 110 2.19 -15.96 -2.75
C HIS A 110 0.77 -15.83 -2.19
N ALA A 111 0.63 -15.81 -0.86
CA ALA A 111 -0.67 -15.65 -0.22
C ALA A 111 -1.32 -14.31 -0.58
N LEU A 112 -0.52 -13.24 -0.58
CA LEU A 112 -0.98 -11.90 -0.95
C LEU A 112 -1.43 -11.87 -2.40
N ALA A 113 -0.64 -12.40 -3.32
CA ALA A 113 -0.95 -12.43 -4.75
C ALA A 113 -2.26 -13.18 -5.01
N GLU A 114 -2.44 -14.35 -4.38
CA GLU A 114 -3.65 -15.16 -4.53
C GLU A 114 -4.88 -14.42 -3.98
N ALA A 115 -4.76 -13.82 -2.80
CA ALA A 115 -5.87 -13.10 -2.18
C ALA A 115 -6.27 -11.87 -2.99
N MET A 116 -5.29 -11.13 -3.53
CA MET A 116 -5.54 -9.98 -4.38
C MET A 116 -6.23 -10.38 -5.68
N GLN A 117 -5.78 -11.48 -6.29
CA GLN A 117 -6.40 -11.99 -7.51
C GLN A 117 -7.86 -12.31 -7.29
N LYS A 118 -8.18 -13.03 -6.21
CA LYS A 118 -9.56 -13.38 -5.88
C LYS A 118 -10.43 -12.14 -5.65
N LEU A 119 -9.91 -11.17 -4.94
CA LEU A 119 -10.65 -9.95 -4.62
C LEU A 119 -10.94 -9.14 -5.89
N LEU A 120 -9.94 -8.98 -6.76
CA LEU A 120 -10.08 -8.17 -7.97
C LEU A 120 -10.93 -8.85 -9.04
N GLU A 121 -11.07 -10.18 -9.00
CA GLU A 121 -11.96 -10.93 -9.90
C GLU A 121 -13.43 -10.84 -9.48
N SER A 122 -13.70 -10.47 -8.22
CA SER A 122 -15.08 -10.36 -7.73
C SER A 122 -15.72 -9.07 -8.24
N PRO A 123 -16.85 -9.14 -8.98
CA PRO A 123 -17.48 -7.95 -9.55
C PRO A 123 -18.05 -7.00 -8.50
N THR A 124 -18.24 -7.43 -7.27
CA THR A 124 -18.83 -6.61 -6.21
C THR A 124 -17.81 -6.15 -5.16
N ALA A 125 -16.58 -6.67 -5.19
CA ALA A 125 -15.61 -6.48 -4.11
C ALA A 125 -15.17 -5.03 -3.92
N LEU A 126 -15.11 -4.25 -4.99
CA LEU A 126 -14.59 -2.88 -4.97
C LEU A 126 -15.62 -1.82 -5.36
N ARG A 127 -16.88 -2.17 -5.28
CA ARG A 127 -17.97 -1.23 -5.56
C ARG A 127 -18.39 -0.43 -4.35
#